data_31659e7f023d883e329efc2f21b50473
#
_entry.id   31659e7f023d883e329efc2f21b50473
#
_cell.length_a   1.000
_cell.length_b   1.000
_cell.length_c   1.000
_cell.angle_alpha   90.00
_cell.angle_beta   90.00
_cell.angle_gamma   90.00
#
_symmetry.space_group_name_H-M   'P 1'
#
loop_
_entity.id
_entity.type
_entity.pdbx_description
1 polymer ?
#
loop_
_entity_poly.entity_id
_entity_poly.type
_entity_poly.pdbx_seq_one_letter_code
_entity_poly.pdbx_strand_id
1 'polypeptide(L)'
;MLSILTLNIQATSRRRADALLRWLTGRPEQILLLTETSGGDGTAHLLDHFRRAGCQVHHPPLPGDRGTAMISRIPTTARPDITAGLSIPGRAVAATVHTDPPVTVLGVYVPSSDRAPAKVERKRAFLTSLADTLDQLPVDERAHLVLGGDYNVVARDHQPAYPGVWLPFEYALFDTLTAAGLTDAHTHLTPGVQRHSWFGRAGNGYRFDYLHVGTALRDHLHGGDYLQEPREQRLTDHAAVTLDLDLRVDALDVRPAPPVIEPATLF
;
A
#
# COMPACT_ATOMS: atom_id res chain seq x y z
N MET A 1 4.56 8.97 17.16
CA MET A 1 4.04 7.67 16.73
C MET A 1 4.08 7.64 15.21
N LEU A 2 4.63 6.61 14.59
CA LEU A 2 4.63 6.44 13.13
C LEU A 2 3.31 5.82 12.71
N SER A 3 2.58 6.46 11.79
CA SER A 3 1.35 5.91 11.23
C SER A 3 1.39 5.83 9.71
N ILE A 4 0.87 4.74 9.17
CA ILE A 4 0.94 4.37 7.75
C ILE A 4 -0.48 4.02 7.29
N LEU A 5 -0.85 4.50 6.10
CA LEU A 5 -2.07 4.12 5.42
C LEU A 5 -1.73 3.56 4.04
N THR A 6 -2.35 2.45 3.65
CA THR A 6 -2.35 2.00 2.24
C THR A 6 -3.73 2.07 1.65
N LEU A 7 -3.82 2.47 0.37
CA LEU A 7 -5.07 2.57 -0.37
C LEU A 7 -4.85 2.32 -1.87
N ASN A 8 -5.61 1.40 -2.43
CA ASN A 8 -5.75 1.28 -3.88
C ASN A 8 -6.65 2.42 -4.40
N ILE A 9 -6.12 3.28 -5.28
CA ILE A 9 -6.83 4.46 -5.81
C ILE A 9 -7.51 4.22 -7.15
N GLN A 10 -7.52 2.98 -7.64
CA GLN A 10 -8.24 2.55 -8.85
C GLN A 10 -7.94 3.44 -10.08
N ALA A 11 -6.66 3.76 -10.34
CA ALA A 11 -6.23 4.65 -11.43
C ALA A 11 -7.12 5.91 -11.51
N THR A 12 -7.22 6.63 -10.41
CA THR A 12 -8.23 7.68 -10.21
C THR A 12 -8.30 8.66 -11.39
N SER A 13 -9.53 8.93 -11.86
CA SER A 13 -9.77 9.98 -12.86
C SER A 13 -9.62 11.36 -12.23
N ARG A 14 -9.43 12.41 -13.06
CA ARG A 14 -9.33 13.80 -12.58
C ARG A 14 -10.51 14.21 -11.70
N ARG A 15 -11.73 13.81 -12.07
CA ARG A 15 -12.95 14.10 -11.31
C ARG A 15 -12.96 13.43 -9.93
N ARG A 16 -12.53 12.16 -9.84
CA ARG A 16 -12.44 11.44 -8.54
C ARG A 16 -11.29 11.96 -7.68
N ALA A 17 -10.21 12.44 -8.29
CA ALA A 17 -9.03 12.90 -7.58
C ALA A 17 -9.33 14.01 -6.57
N ASP A 18 -10.22 14.95 -6.88
CA ASP A 18 -10.58 16.03 -5.96
C ASP A 18 -11.30 15.53 -4.70
N ALA A 19 -12.21 14.56 -4.84
CA ALA A 19 -12.89 13.95 -3.70
C ALA A 19 -11.92 13.09 -2.88
N LEU A 20 -11.07 12.33 -3.55
CA LEU A 20 -10.03 11.51 -2.90
C LEU A 20 -9.01 12.38 -2.16
N LEU A 21 -8.61 13.53 -2.73
CA LEU A 21 -7.74 14.51 -2.09
C LEU A 21 -8.34 15.04 -0.78
N ARG A 22 -9.62 15.45 -0.78
CA ARG A 22 -10.28 15.91 0.45
C ARG A 22 -10.22 14.85 1.55
N TRP A 23 -10.44 13.59 1.20
CA TRP A 23 -10.37 12.50 2.16
C TRP A 23 -8.91 12.29 2.65
N LEU A 24 -7.95 12.15 1.74
CA LEU A 24 -6.54 11.90 2.08
C LEU A 24 -5.88 13.06 2.85
N THR A 25 -6.23 14.32 2.56
CA THR A 25 -5.69 15.49 3.28
C THR A 25 -6.21 15.57 4.71
N GLY A 26 -7.42 15.06 4.97
CA GLY A 26 -7.98 14.94 6.32
C GLY A 26 -7.41 13.77 7.15
N ARG A 27 -6.58 12.90 6.56
CA ARG A 27 -5.99 11.76 7.27
C ARG A 27 -4.80 12.17 8.13
N PRO A 28 -4.67 11.61 9.35
CA PRO A 28 -3.56 11.90 10.25
C PRO A 28 -2.27 11.16 9.90
N GLU A 29 -2.33 10.06 9.11
CA GLU A 29 -1.19 9.19 8.86
C GLU A 29 -0.03 9.95 8.19
N GLN A 30 1.19 9.67 8.65
CA GLN A 30 2.39 10.32 8.13
C GLN A 30 2.83 9.76 6.77
N ILE A 31 2.59 8.47 6.53
CA ILE A 31 2.92 7.78 5.27
C ILE A 31 1.64 7.31 4.59
N LEU A 32 1.47 7.69 3.33
CA LEU A 32 0.39 7.18 2.49
C LEU A 32 1.00 6.35 1.36
N LEU A 33 0.71 5.04 1.34
CA LEU A 33 1.05 4.12 0.26
C LEU A 33 -0.14 4.03 -0.70
N LEU A 34 0.02 4.50 -1.91
CA LEU A 34 -1.03 4.46 -2.93
C LEU A 34 -0.71 3.39 -3.96
N THR A 35 -1.64 2.49 -4.20
CA THR A 35 -1.56 1.47 -5.26
C THR A 35 -2.54 1.79 -6.39
N GLU A 36 -2.36 1.14 -7.54
CA GLU A 36 -3.07 1.48 -8.79
C GLU A 36 -2.93 2.96 -9.20
N THR A 37 -1.77 3.54 -8.99
CA THR A 37 -1.46 4.83 -9.64
C THR A 37 -1.36 4.63 -11.15
N SER A 38 -1.56 5.70 -11.92
CA SER A 38 -1.49 5.66 -13.38
C SER A 38 -0.74 6.89 -13.92
N GLY A 39 -0.39 6.86 -15.20
CA GLY A 39 0.14 8.02 -15.91
C GLY A 39 -0.93 9.09 -16.25
N GLY A 40 -2.15 8.95 -15.76
CA GLY A 40 -3.26 9.88 -16.07
C GLY A 40 -3.29 11.10 -15.17
N ASP A 41 -4.05 12.10 -15.60
CA ASP A 41 -4.16 13.43 -14.97
C ASP A 41 -4.67 13.36 -13.51
N GLY A 42 -5.48 12.37 -13.17
CA GLY A 42 -5.99 12.21 -11.80
C GLY A 42 -4.88 11.88 -10.81
N THR A 43 -4.01 10.92 -11.16
CA THR A 43 -2.83 10.59 -10.33
C THR A 43 -1.87 11.78 -10.26
N ALA A 44 -1.55 12.39 -11.41
CA ALA A 44 -0.64 13.54 -11.46
C ALA A 44 -1.15 14.68 -10.56
N HIS A 45 -2.43 15.04 -10.67
CA HIS A 45 -3.05 16.06 -9.85
C HIS A 45 -2.98 15.76 -8.35
N LEU A 46 -3.27 14.53 -7.96
CA LEU A 46 -3.20 14.08 -6.57
C LEU A 46 -1.77 14.23 -6.02
N LEU A 47 -0.79 13.70 -6.71
CA LEU A 47 0.60 13.73 -6.26
C LEU A 47 1.18 15.14 -6.23
N ASP A 48 0.84 15.98 -7.22
CA ASP A 48 1.27 17.39 -7.27
C ASP A 48 0.68 18.24 -6.14
N HIS A 49 -0.54 17.94 -5.72
CA HIS A 49 -1.13 18.59 -4.55
C HIS A 49 -0.27 18.35 -3.30
N PHE A 50 0.10 17.11 -3.02
CA PHE A 50 0.94 16.79 -1.86
C PHE A 50 2.37 17.35 -1.97
N ARG A 51 2.97 17.36 -3.18
CA ARG A 51 4.27 18.02 -3.40
C ARG A 51 4.21 19.51 -3.08
N ARG A 52 3.17 20.20 -3.53
CA ARG A 52 2.97 21.64 -3.24
C ARG A 52 2.70 21.91 -1.76
N ALA A 53 2.12 20.94 -1.04
CA ALA A 53 1.96 21.02 0.42
C ALA A 53 3.28 20.77 1.19
N GLY A 54 4.38 20.45 0.52
CA GLY A 54 5.68 20.20 1.16
C GLY A 54 5.93 18.74 1.54
N CYS A 55 5.02 17.82 1.17
CA CYS A 55 5.25 16.39 1.38
C CYS A 55 6.33 15.85 0.42
N GLN A 56 7.09 14.87 0.89
CA GLN A 56 7.94 14.08 0.00
C GLN A 56 7.07 13.07 -0.77
N VAL A 57 7.29 12.97 -2.08
CA VAL A 57 6.50 12.07 -2.95
C VAL A 57 7.44 11.21 -3.77
N HIS A 58 7.47 9.92 -3.47
CA HIS A 58 8.19 8.90 -4.22
C HIS A 58 7.20 8.20 -5.15
N HIS A 59 7.41 8.33 -6.46
CA HIS A 59 6.55 7.74 -7.49
C HIS A 59 7.41 7.22 -8.63
N PRO A 60 7.78 5.93 -8.62
CA PRO A 60 8.53 5.31 -9.71
C PRO A 60 7.74 5.38 -11.02
N PRO A 61 8.41 5.71 -12.14
CA PRO A 61 7.75 5.75 -13.43
C PRO A 61 7.31 4.34 -13.87
N LEU A 62 6.07 4.23 -14.35
CA LEU A 62 5.57 3.00 -14.97
C LEU A 62 4.66 3.36 -16.17
N PRO A 63 5.24 3.75 -17.32
CA PRO A 63 4.48 4.09 -18.52
C PRO A 63 3.59 2.92 -18.99
N GLY A 64 2.32 3.22 -19.26
CA GLY A 64 1.38 2.25 -19.84
C GLY A 64 0.85 1.18 -18.87
N ASP A 65 1.18 1.25 -17.58
CA ASP A 65 0.67 0.32 -16.56
C ASP A 65 0.20 1.09 -15.30
N ARG A 66 -0.19 0.35 -14.27
CA ARG A 66 -0.57 0.85 -12.96
C ARG A 66 0.55 0.57 -11.97
N GLY A 67 0.91 1.57 -11.19
CA GLY A 67 2.04 1.53 -10.28
C GLY A 67 1.68 1.83 -8.84
N THR A 68 2.69 2.30 -8.12
CA THR A 68 2.62 2.68 -6.71
C THR A 68 3.17 4.09 -6.50
N ALA A 69 2.74 4.74 -5.43
CA ALA A 69 3.36 5.96 -4.93
C ALA A 69 3.39 5.95 -3.40
N MET A 70 4.39 6.61 -2.83
CA MET A 70 4.46 6.91 -1.40
C MET A 70 4.47 8.42 -1.22
N ILE A 71 3.59 8.90 -0.35
CA ILE A 71 3.54 10.28 0.10
C ILE A 71 3.96 10.30 1.57
N SER A 72 4.92 11.12 1.92
CA SER A 72 5.42 11.24 3.27
C SER A 72 5.30 12.65 3.80
N ARG A 73 4.78 12.79 5.02
CA ARG A 73 4.71 14.01 5.83
C ARG A 73 5.87 14.10 6.84
N ILE A 74 6.78 13.16 6.79
CA ILE A 74 7.97 13.05 7.63
C ILE A 74 9.20 12.78 6.76
N PRO A 75 10.43 13.06 7.26
CA PRO A 75 11.64 12.84 6.46
C PRO A 75 11.81 11.39 6.04
N THR A 76 12.04 11.18 4.74
CA THR A 76 12.31 9.86 4.15
C THR A 76 13.42 9.94 3.11
N THR A 77 14.12 8.83 2.91
CA THR A 77 15.10 8.67 1.82
C THR A 77 14.62 7.57 0.87
N ALA A 78 14.47 7.90 -0.41
CA ALA A 78 14.06 6.92 -1.43
C ALA A 78 15.07 5.75 -1.53
N ARG A 79 14.56 4.53 -1.69
CA ARG A 79 15.33 3.29 -1.79
C ARG A 79 15.02 2.54 -3.10
N PRO A 80 15.37 3.13 -4.26
CA PRO A 80 15.17 2.47 -5.55
C PRO A 80 16.01 1.19 -5.71
N ASP A 81 17.08 1.05 -4.94
CA ASP A 81 17.90 -0.15 -4.85
C ASP A 81 17.09 -1.38 -4.42
N ILE A 82 16.15 -1.24 -3.50
CA ILE A 82 15.28 -2.34 -3.03
C ILE A 82 14.32 -2.79 -4.14
N THR A 83 13.80 -1.86 -4.94
CA THR A 83 12.79 -2.18 -5.96
C THR A 83 13.39 -2.57 -7.31
N ALA A 84 14.69 -2.33 -7.54
CA ALA A 84 15.35 -2.54 -8.82
C ALA A 84 15.34 -4.01 -9.30
N GLY A 85 15.36 -4.97 -8.35
CA GLY A 85 15.33 -6.41 -8.64
C GLY A 85 13.95 -6.97 -8.98
N LEU A 86 12.88 -6.20 -8.77
CA LEU A 86 11.52 -6.65 -9.05
C LEU A 86 11.28 -6.76 -10.57
N SER A 87 10.53 -7.77 -11.00
CA SER A 87 10.18 -7.97 -12.40
C SER A 87 9.40 -6.80 -13.02
N ILE A 88 8.73 -5.99 -12.19
CA ILE A 88 8.03 -4.76 -12.57
C ILE A 88 8.33 -3.69 -11.49
N PRO A 89 9.48 -3.02 -11.53
CA PRO A 89 9.92 -2.11 -10.47
C PRO A 89 8.92 -0.98 -10.15
N GLY A 90 8.23 -0.43 -11.14
CA GLY A 90 7.25 0.63 -10.94
C GLY A 90 5.95 0.20 -10.22
N ARG A 91 5.78 -1.10 -9.95
CA ARG A 91 4.72 -1.62 -9.08
C ARG A 91 5.15 -1.73 -7.61
N ALA A 92 6.29 -1.17 -7.28
CA ALA A 92 6.76 -1.05 -5.92
C ALA A 92 7.39 0.32 -5.68
N VAL A 93 7.35 0.78 -4.45
CA VAL A 93 8.01 1.99 -3.98
C VAL A 93 8.62 1.71 -2.62
N ALA A 94 9.89 2.09 -2.43
CA ALA A 94 10.56 1.91 -1.14
C ALA A 94 11.21 3.20 -0.67
N ALA A 95 11.16 3.43 0.64
CA ALA A 95 11.88 4.51 1.30
C ALA A 95 12.24 4.13 2.74
N THR A 96 13.35 4.65 3.22
CA THR A 96 13.71 4.62 4.64
C THR A 96 13.08 5.83 5.33
N VAL A 97 12.29 5.59 6.37
CA VAL A 97 11.75 6.59 7.29
C VAL A 97 12.80 6.87 8.35
N HIS A 98 13.05 8.17 8.63
CA HIS A 98 14.04 8.59 9.62
C HIS A 98 13.46 8.50 11.03
N THR A 99 13.31 7.27 11.52
CA THR A 99 12.98 6.92 12.90
C THR A 99 14.25 6.45 13.63
N ASP A 100 14.17 6.21 14.93
CA ASP A 100 15.22 5.56 15.70
C ASP A 100 14.64 4.30 16.37
N PRO A 101 15.01 3.09 15.89
CA PRO A 101 15.82 2.78 14.70
C PRO A 101 15.10 3.15 13.38
N PRO A 102 15.86 3.30 12.24
CA PRO A 102 15.27 3.58 10.94
C PRO A 102 14.33 2.47 10.48
N VAL A 103 13.19 2.84 9.89
CA VAL A 103 12.20 1.90 9.34
C VAL A 103 12.20 1.97 7.82
N THR A 104 12.36 0.83 7.17
CA THR A 104 12.15 0.72 5.72
C THR A 104 10.67 0.45 5.44
N VAL A 105 10.06 1.25 4.57
CA VAL A 105 8.69 1.05 4.10
C VAL A 105 8.73 0.66 2.63
N LEU A 106 8.16 -0.50 2.30
CA LEU A 106 8.04 -1.04 0.95
C LEU A 106 6.55 -1.18 0.59
N GLY A 107 6.09 -0.33 -0.32
CA GLY A 107 4.74 -0.40 -0.90
C GLY A 107 4.75 -1.23 -2.17
N VAL A 108 3.81 -2.16 -2.33
CA VAL A 108 3.70 -3.03 -3.51
C VAL A 108 2.29 -3.05 -4.08
N TYR A 109 2.18 -3.14 -5.41
CA TYR A 109 0.96 -3.44 -6.14
C TYR A 109 1.17 -4.73 -6.95
N VAL A 110 0.78 -5.86 -6.37
CA VAL A 110 0.94 -7.17 -7.01
C VAL A 110 0.01 -7.26 -8.24
N PRO A 111 0.48 -7.76 -9.41
CA PRO A 111 -0.37 -7.95 -10.57
C PRO A 111 -1.60 -8.79 -10.27
N SER A 112 -2.78 -8.32 -10.66
CA SER A 112 -4.00 -9.14 -10.67
C SER A 112 -3.92 -10.21 -11.77
N SER A 113 -4.62 -11.33 -11.59
CA SER A 113 -4.67 -12.42 -12.56
C SER A 113 -6.11 -12.89 -12.74
N ASP A 114 -6.54 -13.06 -14.01
CA ASP A 114 -7.82 -13.65 -14.40
C ASP A 114 -7.66 -15.06 -14.98
N ARG A 115 -6.56 -15.76 -14.64
CA ARG A 115 -6.15 -17.08 -15.15
C ARG A 115 -5.68 -17.11 -16.61
N ALA A 116 -5.65 -16.00 -17.33
CA ALA A 116 -4.97 -15.96 -18.62
C ALA A 116 -3.48 -16.29 -18.41
N PRO A 117 -2.88 -17.21 -19.20
CA PRO A 117 -1.51 -17.70 -18.95
C PRO A 117 -0.48 -16.57 -18.81
N ALA A 118 -0.54 -15.55 -19.66
CA ALA A 118 0.37 -14.40 -19.59
C ALA A 118 0.22 -13.59 -18.28
N LYS A 119 -1.01 -13.43 -17.77
CA LYS A 119 -1.24 -12.71 -16.50
C LYS A 119 -0.82 -13.55 -15.30
N VAL A 120 -1.04 -14.86 -15.35
CA VAL A 120 -0.57 -15.80 -14.31
C VAL A 120 0.96 -15.76 -14.24
N GLU A 121 1.64 -15.84 -15.39
CA GLU A 121 3.12 -15.80 -15.43
C GLU A 121 3.66 -14.45 -14.97
N ARG A 122 3.05 -13.35 -15.38
CA ARG A 122 3.40 -12.00 -14.92
C ARG A 122 3.31 -11.87 -13.40
N LYS A 123 2.23 -12.40 -12.81
CA LYS A 123 2.05 -12.39 -11.35
C LYS A 123 3.07 -13.28 -10.66
N ARG A 124 3.31 -14.49 -11.20
CA ARG A 124 4.33 -15.41 -10.68
C ARG A 124 5.71 -14.76 -10.67
N ALA A 125 6.13 -14.19 -11.79
CA ALA A 125 7.42 -13.51 -11.89
C ALA A 125 7.54 -12.36 -10.87
N PHE A 126 6.47 -11.59 -10.65
CA PHE A 126 6.48 -10.53 -9.66
C PHE A 126 6.62 -11.09 -8.23
N LEU A 127 5.85 -12.11 -7.86
CA LEU A 127 5.92 -12.70 -6.52
C LEU A 127 7.27 -13.41 -6.26
N THR A 128 7.84 -14.07 -7.28
CA THR A 128 9.19 -14.66 -7.17
C THR A 128 10.23 -13.56 -6.94
N SER A 129 10.23 -12.50 -7.75
CA SER A 129 11.18 -11.41 -7.58
C SER A 129 11.00 -10.63 -6.27
N LEU A 130 9.77 -10.57 -5.73
CA LEU A 130 9.52 -10.00 -4.41
C LEU A 130 10.13 -10.88 -3.30
N ALA A 131 10.01 -12.21 -3.40
CA ALA A 131 10.64 -13.14 -2.48
C ALA A 131 12.17 -12.98 -2.50
N ASP A 132 12.78 -12.95 -3.69
CA ASP A 132 14.21 -12.74 -3.88
C ASP A 132 14.67 -11.40 -3.28
N THR A 133 13.87 -10.34 -3.45
CA THR A 133 14.14 -9.02 -2.88
C THR A 133 14.16 -9.08 -1.35
N LEU A 134 13.17 -9.74 -0.73
CA LEU A 134 13.10 -9.88 0.73
C LEU A 134 14.28 -10.70 1.28
N ASP A 135 14.70 -11.74 0.58
CA ASP A 135 15.84 -12.58 0.98
C ASP A 135 17.18 -11.83 0.88
N GLN A 136 17.30 -10.91 -0.08
CA GLN A 136 18.51 -10.08 -0.27
C GLN A 136 18.62 -8.92 0.72
N LEU A 137 17.53 -8.50 1.36
CA LEU A 137 17.59 -7.47 2.39
C LEU A 137 18.41 -7.95 3.60
N PRO A 138 19.31 -7.11 4.14
CA PRO A 138 19.97 -7.41 5.41
C PRO A 138 18.96 -7.79 6.49
N VAL A 139 19.34 -8.74 7.35
CA VAL A 139 18.44 -9.26 8.41
C VAL A 139 17.90 -8.12 9.29
N ASP A 140 18.76 -7.19 9.69
CA ASP A 140 18.38 -6.06 10.53
C ASP A 140 17.43 -5.11 9.80
N GLU A 141 17.64 -4.86 8.50
CA GLU A 141 16.74 -4.03 7.71
C GLU A 141 15.38 -4.71 7.53
N ARG A 142 15.38 -6.02 7.27
CA ARG A 142 14.14 -6.80 7.17
C ARG A 142 13.38 -6.87 8.50
N ALA A 143 14.10 -6.90 9.63
CA ALA A 143 13.48 -6.83 10.95
C ALA A 143 12.76 -5.49 11.21
N HIS A 144 13.20 -4.40 10.56
CA HIS A 144 12.60 -3.06 10.62
C HIS A 144 11.82 -2.70 9.34
N LEU A 145 11.30 -3.70 8.63
CA LEU A 145 10.54 -3.51 7.39
C LEU A 145 9.03 -3.39 7.69
N VAL A 146 8.38 -2.42 7.03
CA VAL A 146 6.93 -2.42 6.81
C VAL A 146 6.69 -2.70 5.33
N LEU A 147 6.03 -3.81 5.02
CA LEU A 147 5.60 -4.17 3.67
C LEU A 147 4.08 -4.01 3.58
N GLY A 148 3.61 -3.23 2.63
CA GLY A 148 2.17 -3.01 2.48
C GLY A 148 1.71 -2.72 1.08
N GLY A 149 0.39 -2.74 0.87
CA GLY A 149 -0.24 -2.47 -0.42
C GLY A 149 -1.31 -3.46 -0.80
N ASP A 150 -1.68 -3.45 -2.07
CA ASP A 150 -2.61 -4.39 -2.66
C ASP A 150 -1.86 -5.62 -3.20
N TYR A 151 -2.05 -6.75 -2.52
CA TYR A 151 -1.39 -8.01 -2.89
C TYR A 151 -2.17 -8.79 -3.95
N ASN A 152 -3.42 -8.42 -4.22
CA ASN A 152 -4.31 -9.15 -5.16
C ASN A 152 -4.37 -10.66 -4.90
N VAL A 153 -4.13 -11.10 -3.67
CA VAL A 153 -4.28 -12.47 -3.18
C VAL A 153 -4.92 -12.47 -1.80
N VAL A 154 -5.50 -13.60 -1.42
CA VAL A 154 -6.05 -13.83 -0.08
C VAL A 154 -5.24 -14.87 0.67
N ALA A 155 -5.19 -14.77 1.99
CA ALA A 155 -4.58 -15.79 2.84
C ALA A 155 -5.35 -17.12 2.77
N ARG A 156 -4.69 -18.24 3.12
CA ARG A 156 -5.32 -19.58 3.06
C ARG A 156 -6.50 -19.73 4.02
N ASP A 157 -6.44 -19.05 5.14
CA ASP A 157 -7.46 -19.02 6.19
C ASP A 157 -8.53 -17.95 5.99
N HIS A 158 -8.52 -17.26 4.83
CA HIS A 158 -9.49 -16.23 4.48
C HIS A 158 -10.93 -16.74 4.59
N GLN A 159 -11.79 -15.92 5.20
CA GLN A 159 -13.22 -16.19 5.33
C GLN A 159 -14.05 -15.13 4.57
N PRO A 160 -15.03 -15.53 3.77
CA PRO A 160 -15.32 -16.93 3.39
C PRO A 160 -14.20 -17.57 2.56
N ALA A 161 -14.08 -18.88 2.61
CA ALA A 161 -13.14 -19.61 1.77
C ALA A 161 -13.57 -19.57 0.29
N TYR A 162 -12.59 -19.44 -0.59
CA TYR A 162 -12.81 -19.44 -2.05
C TYR A 162 -12.00 -20.57 -2.69
N PRO A 163 -12.42 -21.84 -2.53
CA PRO A 163 -11.67 -22.98 -3.01
C PRO A 163 -11.53 -22.95 -4.56
N GLY A 164 -10.33 -23.22 -5.04
CA GLY A 164 -10.02 -23.27 -6.47
C GLY A 164 -9.97 -21.90 -7.19
N VAL A 165 -10.13 -20.79 -6.47
CA VAL A 165 -10.01 -19.44 -7.05
C VAL A 165 -8.54 -19.05 -7.23
N TRP A 166 -7.70 -19.35 -6.25
CA TRP A 166 -6.28 -19.00 -6.21
C TRP A 166 -5.39 -20.19 -6.54
N LEU A 167 -4.27 -19.91 -7.21
CA LEU A 167 -3.26 -20.92 -7.53
C LEU A 167 -2.30 -21.13 -6.34
N PRO A 168 -1.66 -22.31 -6.21
CA PRO A 168 -0.77 -22.60 -5.08
C PRO A 168 0.34 -21.57 -4.86
N PHE A 169 0.93 -21.03 -5.93
CA PHE A 169 1.99 -20.03 -5.83
C PHE A 169 1.51 -18.67 -5.28
N GLU A 170 0.22 -18.36 -5.44
CA GLU A 170 -0.37 -17.13 -4.89
C GLU A 170 -0.48 -17.24 -3.37
N TYR A 171 -0.94 -18.37 -2.86
CA TYR A 171 -0.96 -18.62 -1.42
C TYR A 171 0.45 -18.70 -0.81
N ALA A 172 1.46 -19.14 -1.58
CA ALA A 172 2.84 -19.23 -1.13
C ALA A 172 3.44 -17.85 -0.78
N LEU A 173 2.85 -16.73 -1.25
CA LEU A 173 3.25 -15.40 -0.82
C LEU A 173 3.24 -15.28 0.72
N PHE A 174 2.17 -15.70 1.37
CA PHE A 174 2.05 -15.57 2.84
C PHE A 174 3.03 -16.48 3.58
N ASP A 175 3.29 -17.67 3.04
CA ASP A 175 4.34 -18.57 3.56
C ASP A 175 5.72 -17.90 3.45
N THR A 176 6.00 -17.25 2.32
CA THR A 176 7.23 -16.48 2.07
C THR A 176 7.36 -15.30 3.05
N LEU A 177 6.30 -14.52 3.24
CA LEU A 177 6.31 -13.39 4.18
C LEU A 177 6.59 -13.86 5.61
N THR A 178 5.96 -14.95 6.03
CA THR A 178 6.18 -15.56 7.35
C THR A 178 7.64 -16.06 7.49
N ALA A 179 8.18 -16.74 6.48
CA ALA A 179 9.56 -17.21 6.49
C ALA A 179 10.56 -16.03 6.51
N ALA A 180 10.23 -14.92 5.90
CA ALA A 180 11.02 -13.68 5.96
C ALA A 180 10.90 -12.96 7.32
N GLY A 181 10.11 -13.47 8.28
CA GLY A 181 9.90 -12.88 9.60
C GLY A 181 8.87 -11.75 9.63
N LEU A 182 8.05 -11.62 8.57
CA LEU A 182 7.02 -10.60 8.50
C LEU A 182 5.71 -11.09 9.12
N THR A 183 5.10 -10.26 9.95
CA THR A 183 3.84 -10.53 10.64
C THR A 183 2.74 -9.65 10.05
N ASP A 184 1.59 -10.22 9.73
CA ASP A 184 0.38 -9.48 9.37
C ASP A 184 -0.10 -8.66 10.58
N ALA A 185 0.00 -7.33 10.46
CA ALA A 185 -0.30 -6.43 11.56
C ALA A 185 -1.76 -6.52 12.03
N HIS A 186 -2.71 -6.62 11.09
CA HIS A 186 -4.13 -6.72 11.47
C HIS A 186 -4.43 -8.02 12.20
N THR A 187 -3.95 -9.17 11.69
CA THR A 187 -4.16 -10.46 12.35
C THR A 187 -3.49 -10.51 13.73
N HIS A 188 -2.35 -9.85 13.90
CA HIS A 188 -1.67 -9.73 15.19
C HIS A 188 -2.48 -8.88 16.19
N LEU A 189 -2.96 -7.71 15.76
CA LEU A 189 -3.70 -6.77 16.61
C LEU A 189 -5.12 -7.27 16.95
N THR A 190 -5.75 -7.97 16.02
CA THR A 190 -7.16 -8.42 16.15
C THR A 190 -7.30 -9.89 15.76
N PRO A 191 -6.76 -10.82 16.58
CA PRO A 191 -6.82 -12.25 16.29
C PRO A 191 -8.26 -12.75 16.08
N GLY A 192 -8.47 -13.51 15.01
CA GLY A 192 -9.78 -14.07 14.68
C GLY A 192 -10.79 -13.10 14.06
N VAL A 193 -10.44 -11.82 13.89
CA VAL A 193 -11.29 -10.84 13.22
C VAL A 193 -10.92 -10.74 11.75
N GLN A 194 -11.82 -11.19 10.87
CA GLN A 194 -11.67 -11.04 9.43
C GLN A 194 -12.22 -9.68 8.97
N ARG A 195 -11.44 -8.97 8.16
CA ARG A 195 -11.84 -7.75 7.46
C ARG A 195 -11.74 -7.97 5.95
N HIS A 196 -12.53 -7.24 5.18
CA HIS A 196 -12.47 -7.25 3.72
C HIS A 196 -12.12 -5.85 3.23
N SER A 197 -11.17 -5.77 2.29
CA SER A 197 -10.80 -4.51 1.67
C SER A 197 -11.51 -4.27 0.33
N TRP A 198 -12.00 -5.33 -0.32
CA TRP A 198 -12.69 -5.25 -1.58
C TRP A 198 -13.88 -6.20 -1.65
N PHE A 199 -14.89 -5.85 -2.47
CA PHE A 199 -16.09 -6.68 -2.67
C PHE A 199 -16.36 -6.87 -4.15
N GLY A 200 -16.53 -8.12 -4.55
CA GLY A 200 -16.97 -8.48 -5.89
C GLY A 200 -18.41 -8.07 -6.18
N ARG A 201 -18.79 -8.12 -7.46
CA ARG A 201 -20.14 -7.75 -7.90
C ARG A 201 -21.26 -8.59 -7.26
N ALA A 202 -20.96 -9.82 -6.88
CA ALA A 202 -21.88 -10.71 -6.16
C ALA A 202 -21.91 -10.49 -4.63
N GLY A 203 -21.23 -9.47 -4.13
CA GLY A 203 -21.14 -9.18 -2.70
C GLY A 203 -20.09 -9.99 -1.94
N ASN A 204 -19.35 -10.87 -2.62
CA ASN A 204 -18.25 -11.61 -2.00
C ASN A 204 -17.16 -10.65 -1.53
N GLY A 205 -16.76 -10.74 -0.27
CA GLY A 205 -15.69 -9.94 0.32
C GLY A 205 -14.32 -10.59 0.17
N TYR A 206 -13.31 -9.79 -0.09
CA TYR A 206 -11.91 -10.21 -0.23
C TYR A 206 -11.02 -9.28 0.59
N ARG A 207 -9.99 -9.84 1.21
CA ARG A 207 -8.92 -9.09 1.82
C ARG A 207 -7.72 -9.10 0.88
N PHE A 208 -7.50 -8.02 0.14
CA PHE A 208 -6.40 -7.87 -0.83
C PHE A 208 -5.32 -6.93 -0.35
N ASP A 209 -5.69 -5.98 0.51
CA ASP A 209 -4.80 -4.95 1.02
C ASP A 209 -4.29 -5.34 2.41
N TYR A 210 -2.98 -5.25 2.60
CA TYR A 210 -2.30 -5.71 3.82
C TYR A 210 -1.23 -4.72 4.25
N LEU A 211 -0.88 -4.80 5.54
CA LEU A 211 0.33 -4.23 6.13
C LEU A 211 1.00 -5.30 6.99
N HIS A 212 2.23 -5.67 6.63
CA HIS A 212 3.07 -6.60 7.36
C HIS A 212 4.24 -5.87 7.99
N VAL A 213 4.68 -6.31 9.16
CA VAL A 213 5.80 -5.72 9.89
C VAL A 213 6.87 -6.76 10.20
N GLY A 214 8.13 -6.35 10.14
CA GLY A 214 9.28 -7.16 10.55
C GLY A 214 9.32 -7.44 12.04
N THR A 215 10.15 -8.39 12.44
CA THR A 215 10.21 -8.91 13.82
C THR A 215 10.49 -7.84 14.86
N ALA A 216 11.35 -6.85 14.57
CA ALA A 216 11.66 -5.77 15.50
C ALA A 216 10.50 -4.77 15.69
N LEU A 217 9.58 -4.69 14.74
CA LEU A 217 8.44 -3.76 14.80
C LEU A 217 7.20 -4.37 15.45
N ARG A 218 7.18 -5.68 15.70
CA ARG A 218 6.00 -6.38 16.22
C ARG A 218 5.55 -5.83 17.57
N ASP A 219 6.48 -5.61 18.48
CA ASP A 219 6.19 -5.14 19.85
C ASP A 219 5.85 -3.64 19.88
N HIS A 220 6.07 -2.93 18.76
CA HIS A 220 5.67 -1.54 18.56
C HIS A 220 4.28 -1.38 17.93
N LEU A 221 3.62 -2.48 17.55
CA LEU A 221 2.26 -2.42 17.01
C LEU A 221 1.29 -1.87 18.05
N HIS A 222 0.67 -0.72 17.75
CA HIS A 222 -0.22 -0.01 18.66
C HIS A 222 -1.67 0.00 18.17
N GLY A 223 -1.89 0.08 16.85
CA GLY A 223 -3.21 0.15 16.25
C GLY A 223 -3.20 -0.08 14.75
N GLY A 224 -4.39 -0.21 14.20
CA GLY A 224 -4.63 -0.36 12.76
C GLY A 224 -6.02 -0.90 12.48
N ASP A 225 -6.60 -0.50 11.36
CA ASP A 225 -7.94 -0.94 10.96
C ASP A 225 -8.15 -0.86 9.44
N TYR A 226 -9.29 -1.38 8.98
CA TYR A 226 -9.80 -1.30 7.62
C TYR A 226 -10.89 -0.22 7.55
N LEU A 227 -10.56 0.93 6.98
CA LEU A 227 -11.47 2.06 6.84
C LEU A 227 -12.32 1.90 5.59
N GLN A 228 -13.63 1.74 5.77
CA GLN A 228 -14.56 1.48 4.68
C GLN A 228 -15.01 2.75 3.94
N GLU A 229 -14.80 3.94 4.51
CA GLU A 229 -15.27 5.22 3.97
C GLU A 229 -14.85 5.47 2.51
N PRO A 230 -13.59 5.18 2.07
CA PRO A 230 -13.24 5.40 0.67
C PRO A 230 -14.12 4.63 -0.29
N ARG A 231 -14.49 3.40 0.05
CA ARG A 231 -15.36 2.53 -0.73
C ARG A 231 -16.83 2.98 -0.65
N GLU A 232 -17.31 3.26 0.55
CA GLU A 232 -18.69 3.70 0.80
C GLU A 232 -18.99 5.02 0.12
N GLN A 233 -18.04 5.96 0.13
CA GLN A 233 -18.12 7.25 -0.55
C GLN A 233 -17.78 7.15 -2.05
N ARG A 234 -17.50 5.97 -2.59
CA ARG A 234 -17.15 5.72 -4.00
C ARG A 234 -15.92 6.52 -4.48
N LEU A 235 -14.99 6.76 -3.57
CA LEU A 235 -13.69 7.37 -3.91
C LEU A 235 -12.81 6.35 -4.64
N THR A 236 -12.92 5.08 -4.25
CA THR A 236 -12.34 3.89 -4.86
C THR A 236 -13.25 2.70 -4.55
N ASP A 237 -12.95 1.52 -5.08
CA ASP A 237 -13.62 0.25 -4.74
C ASP A 237 -12.92 -0.52 -3.60
N HIS A 238 -11.82 0.01 -3.06
CA HIS A 238 -11.10 -0.55 -1.92
C HIS A 238 -11.32 0.23 -0.62
N ALA A 239 -11.26 -0.47 0.51
CA ALA A 239 -11.05 0.12 1.82
C ALA A 239 -9.59 0.54 1.99
N ALA A 240 -9.33 1.57 2.79
CA ALA A 240 -7.98 1.86 3.23
C ALA A 240 -7.58 0.96 4.40
N VAL A 241 -6.29 0.65 4.52
CA VAL A 241 -5.74 -0.08 5.67
C VAL A 241 -4.76 0.80 6.40
N THR A 242 -4.88 0.90 7.71
CA THR A 242 -4.01 1.72 8.57
C THR A 242 -3.17 0.87 9.49
N LEU A 243 -2.06 1.44 9.93
CA LEU A 243 -1.13 0.86 10.89
C LEU A 243 -0.50 1.98 11.71
N ASP A 244 -0.48 1.80 13.03
CA ASP A 244 0.19 2.67 13.98
C ASP A 244 1.30 1.90 14.69
N LEU A 245 2.51 2.48 14.70
CA LEU A 245 3.68 1.97 15.40
C LEU A 245 4.10 2.97 16.48
N ASP A 246 4.35 2.48 17.69
CA ASP A 246 4.89 3.32 18.78
C ASP A 246 6.38 3.60 18.55
N LEU A 247 6.65 4.41 17.52
CA LEU A 247 7.97 4.88 17.14
C LEU A 247 7.93 6.41 17.03
N ARG A 248 8.93 7.08 17.62
CA ARG A 248 9.05 8.52 17.51
C ARG A 248 9.42 8.93 16.09
N VAL A 249 8.75 9.95 15.57
CA VAL A 249 9.01 10.55 14.26
C VAL A 249 9.10 12.07 14.39
N ASP A 250 9.96 12.68 13.58
CA ASP A 250 10.03 14.12 13.42
C ASP A 250 9.16 14.54 12.23
N ALA A 251 8.31 15.53 12.43
CA ALA A 251 7.44 16.03 11.36
C ALA A 251 8.21 16.91 10.37
N LEU A 252 7.86 16.82 9.08
CA LEU A 252 8.21 17.87 8.12
C LEU A 252 7.38 19.14 8.42
N ASP A 253 7.90 20.32 8.04
CA ASP A 253 7.10 21.55 8.01
C ASP A 253 6.14 21.49 6.80
N VAL A 254 5.10 20.70 6.95
CA VAL A 254 4.05 20.53 5.92
C VAL A 254 3.05 21.67 6.11
N ARG A 255 3.00 22.56 5.14
CA ARG A 255 1.99 23.62 5.09
C ARG A 255 0.61 23.01 4.87
N PRO A 256 -0.47 23.62 5.43
CA PRO A 256 -1.82 23.24 5.03
C PRO A 256 -1.92 23.27 3.51
N ALA A 257 -2.32 22.15 2.93
CA ALA A 257 -2.52 22.09 1.49
C ALA A 257 -3.51 23.19 1.07
N PRO A 258 -3.28 23.90 -0.05
CA PRO A 258 -4.23 24.89 -0.53
C PRO A 258 -5.59 24.21 -0.71
N PRO A 259 -6.71 24.89 -0.38
CA PRO A 259 -8.03 24.30 -0.50
C PRO A 259 -8.27 23.79 -1.93
N VAL A 260 -8.85 22.61 -2.06
CA VAL A 260 -9.33 22.11 -3.35
C VAL A 260 -10.50 23.00 -3.75
N ILE A 261 -10.26 23.92 -4.68
CA ILE A 261 -11.29 24.83 -5.19
C ILE A 261 -12.28 23.98 -5.98
N GLU A 262 -13.53 23.90 -5.53
CA GLU A 262 -14.57 23.30 -6.35
C GLU A 262 -14.70 24.10 -7.66
N PRO A 263 -14.73 23.44 -8.84
CA PRO A 263 -15.07 24.16 -10.07
C PRO A 263 -16.44 24.79 -9.87
N ALA A 264 -16.52 26.11 -10.10
CA ALA A 264 -17.79 26.81 -10.05
C ALA A 264 -18.81 26.08 -10.94
N THR A 265 -19.89 25.61 -10.34
CA THR A 265 -21.03 25.06 -11.07
C THR A 265 -21.60 26.21 -11.90
N LEU A 266 -21.27 26.24 -13.18
CA LEU A 266 -22.00 27.06 -14.14
C LEU A 266 -23.38 26.41 -14.30
N PHE A 267 -24.39 27.10 -13.78
CA PHE A 267 -25.80 26.78 -13.98
C PHE A 267 -26.17 26.95 -15.45
#